data_cb2e76dee6755e2120df1ad9b7bcdc6e
#
_entry.id   cb2e76dee6755e2120df1ad9b7bcdc6e
#
_cell.length_a   1.000
_cell.length_b   1.000
_cell.length_c   1.000
_cell.angle_alpha   90.00
_cell.angle_beta   90.00
_cell.angle_gamma   90.00
#
_symmetry.space_group_name_H-M   'P 1'
#
loop_
_entity.id
_entity.type
_entity.pdbx_description
1 polymer ?
#
loop_
_entity_poly.entity_id
_entity_poly.type
_entity_poly.pdbx_seq_one_letter_code
_entity_poly.pdbx_strand_id
1 'polypeptide(L)'
;MKKLIVCSAILAAVATFAEVVPSYDVIVAGGGPAGIGAGYVAASRGAKTLVLEKSGRLGGMGVSALVSPFSFCTVSPIAKDIAKRIGFEHSVDFHLADVRAYDLLKEAGADVLLHADVLGPVMEGSRVTGVRVQCAEGERTFKAKVVIDATGNGVVAAAAGVPYEEGRPGDGLVQPMSIMFTVGGFDPARRFKCYSEEQARSERCLVNGRTWEDIVQDEIKAGRLPPEVGVIRLYPGREKGLNVVNATQVNGLFGSRSADLTKAEIAARKQAAQIVDVLRRHLPGYENACIAEMPAVVGVRETRRFEGVDRLTTEDVLIGRTREDAIARRCSFVIDIHNPAGAGQADGHD
;
A
#
# COMPACT_ATOMS: atom_id res chain seq x y z
N MET A 1 8.00 52.66 -48.33
CA MET A 1 7.41 52.95 -47.06
C MET A 1 7.66 51.72 -46.13
N LYS A 2 8.68 51.80 -45.29
CA LYS A 2 9.06 50.74 -44.36
C LYS A 2 8.30 51.00 -43.04
N LYS A 3 7.42 50.07 -42.64
CA LYS A 3 6.75 50.09 -41.32
C LYS A 3 7.71 49.59 -40.25
N LEU A 4 8.09 50.47 -39.36
CA LEU A 4 8.85 50.17 -38.16
C LEU A 4 7.87 49.57 -37.15
N ILE A 5 8.07 48.30 -36.79
CA ILE A 5 7.35 47.69 -35.65
C ILE A 5 8.20 47.91 -34.41
N VAL A 6 7.70 48.77 -33.53
CA VAL A 6 8.28 49.02 -32.21
C VAL A 6 7.70 47.96 -31.26
N CYS A 7 8.49 46.92 -30.90
CA CYS A 7 8.16 46.01 -29.82
C CYS A 7 8.49 46.72 -28.49
N SER A 8 7.45 47.17 -27.80
CA SER A 8 7.58 47.64 -26.42
C SER A 8 7.69 46.40 -25.49
N ALA A 9 8.87 46.12 -24.99
CA ALA A 9 9.07 45.13 -23.93
C ALA A 9 8.54 45.73 -22.61
N ILE A 10 7.39 45.21 -22.16
CA ILE A 10 6.88 45.45 -20.81
C ILE A 10 7.70 44.60 -19.87
N LEU A 11 8.66 45.16 -19.16
CA LEU A 11 9.33 44.52 -18.02
C LEU A 11 8.31 44.51 -16.86
N ALA A 12 7.59 43.38 -16.70
CA ALA A 12 6.83 43.13 -15.50
C ALA A 12 7.83 42.88 -14.36
N ALA A 13 8.01 43.83 -13.46
CA ALA A 13 8.70 43.61 -12.21
C ALA A 13 7.86 42.63 -11.38
N VAL A 14 8.21 41.34 -11.43
CA VAL A 14 7.67 40.37 -10.49
C VAL A 14 8.25 40.71 -9.13
N ALA A 15 7.46 41.38 -8.30
CA ALA A 15 7.78 41.53 -6.89
C ALA A 15 7.77 40.11 -6.29
N THR A 16 8.95 39.53 -6.09
CA THR A 16 9.12 38.31 -5.32
C THR A 16 8.82 38.65 -3.87
N PHE A 17 7.55 38.57 -3.48
CA PHE A 17 7.23 38.42 -2.07
C PHE A 17 7.95 37.15 -1.59
N ALA A 18 8.83 37.29 -0.60
CA ALA A 18 9.43 36.14 0.04
C ALA A 18 8.28 35.24 0.52
N GLU A 19 8.11 34.11 -0.11
CA GLU A 19 7.04 33.15 0.25
C GLU A 19 7.28 32.74 1.70
N VAL A 20 6.32 33.03 2.58
CA VAL A 20 6.40 32.61 3.98
C VAL A 20 6.37 31.09 4.02
N VAL A 21 7.52 30.49 4.33
CA VAL A 21 7.64 29.02 4.44
C VAL A 21 6.78 28.54 5.61
N PRO A 22 5.73 27.75 5.36
CA PRO A 22 4.88 27.25 6.44
C PRO A 22 5.67 26.42 7.44
N SER A 23 5.41 26.65 8.74
CA SER A 23 6.09 25.95 9.82
C SER A 23 5.10 25.19 10.69
N TYR A 24 5.47 23.94 11.03
CA TYR A 24 4.72 23.01 11.84
C TYR A 24 5.54 22.49 13.02
N ASP A 25 4.87 21.93 14.03
CA ASP A 25 5.57 21.16 15.05
C ASP A 25 5.94 19.80 14.52
N VAL A 26 5.00 19.16 13.81
CA VAL A 26 5.17 17.83 13.21
C VAL A 26 4.74 17.85 11.75
N ILE A 27 5.57 17.31 10.86
CA ILE A 27 5.19 16.94 9.50
C ILE A 27 5.22 15.40 9.40
N VAL A 28 4.13 14.84 8.89
CA VAL A 28 4.02 13.41 8.57
C VAL A 28 4.07 13.26 7.06
N ALA A 29 5.12 12.64 6.56
CA ALA A 29 5.32 12.35 5.14
C ALA A 29 4.67 11.01 4.80
N GLY A 30 3.55 11.03 4.10
CA GLY A 30 2.74 9.89 3.71
C GLY A 30 1.44 9.75 4.51
N GLY A 31 0.31 9.62 3.79
CA GLY A 31 -1.05 9.48 4.33
C GLY A 31 -1.56 8.04 4.39
N GLY A 32 -0.65 7.05 4.43
CA GLY A 32 -1.00 5.64 4.66
C GLY A 32 -1.40 5.36 6.12
N PRO A 33 -1.69 4.08 6.48
CA PRO A 33 -2.13 3.74 7.84
C PRO A 33 -1.20 4.25 8.95
N ALA A 34 0.12 4.18 8.74
CA ALA A 34 1.11 4.70 9.66
C ALA A 34 1.01 6.23 9.80
N GLY A 35 0.87 6.93 8.67
CA GLY A 35 0.75 8.39 8.66
C GLY A 35 -0.55 8.90 9.26
N ILE A 36 -1.67 8.22 9.03
CA ILE A 36 -2.95 8.52 9.68
C ILE A 36 -2.82 8.40 11.19
N GLY A 37 -2.24 7.29 11.67
CA GLY A 37 -2.01 7.09 13.12
C GLY A 37 -1.10 8.15 13.73
N ALA A 38 0.03 8.45 13.07
CA ALA A 38 0.99 9.46 13.53
C ALA A 38 0.38 10.85 13.55
N GLY A 39 -0.30 11.25 12.46
CA GLY A 39 -0.94 12.56 12.33
C GLY A 39 -2.05 12.76 13.35
N TYR A 40 -2.92 11.77 13.51
CA TYR A 40 -3.99 11.80 14.50
C TYR A 40 -3.46 11.98 15.92
N VAL A 41 -2.48 11.18 16.31
CA VAL A 41 -1.93 11.24 17.69
C VAL A 41 -1.17 12.53 17.94
N ALA A 42 -0.36 13.00 16.98
CA ALA A 42 0.37 14.27 17.12
C ALA A 42 -0.59 15.45 17.29
N ALA A 43 -1.58 15.57 16.40
CA ALA A 43 -2.56 16.65 16.44
C ALA A 43 -3.45 16.58 17.68
N SER A 44 -3.95 15.40 18.07
CA SER A 44 -4.75 15.21 19.29
C SER A 44 -4.00 15.62 20.57
N ARG A 45 -2.68 15.71 20.53
CA ARG A 45 -1.83 16.19 21.65
C ARG A 45 -1.48 17.67 21.53
N GLY A 46 -2.10 18.39 20.62
CA GLY A 46 -1.94 19.84 20.46
C GLY A 46 -0.75 20.26 19.61
N ALA A 47 -0.04 19.33 18.96
CA ALA A 47 1.02 19.71 18.02
C ALA A 47 0.40 20.23 16.72
N LYS A 48 0.88 21.38 16.21
CA LYS A 48 0.53 21.86 14.87
C LYS A 48 1.08 20.87 13.84
N THR A 49 0.20 20.06 13.26
CA THR A 49 0.57 18.90 12.45
C THR A 49 0.12 19.03 11.00
N LEU A 50 1.00 18.68 10.05
CA LEU A 50 0.70 18.57 8.63
C LEU A 50 0.92 17.10 8.18
N VAL A 51 -0.08 16.51 7.52
CA VAL A 51 0.03 15.22 6.83
C VAL A 51 0.11 15.47 5.34
N LEU A 52 1.16 14.97 4.69
CA LEU A 52 1.42 15.09 3.26
C LEU A 52 1.14 13.75 2.57
N GLU A 53 0.33 13.75 1.51
CA GLU A 53 0.04 12.53 0.73
C GLU A 53 0.17 12.80 -0.77
N LYS A 54 0.94 11.97 -1.47
CA LYS A 54 1.19 12.13 -2.91
C LYS A 54 -0.02 11.86 -3.80
N SER A 55 -0.94 11.03 -3.34
CA SER A 55 -2.15 10.69 -4.06
C SER A 55 -3.32 11.62 -3.67
N GLY A 56 -4.46 11.45 -4.35
CA GLY A 56 -5.71 12.12 -3.99
C GLY A 56 -6.49 11.40 -2.87
N ARG A 57 -5.92 10.36 -2.25
CA ARG A 57 -6.62 9.51 -1.28
C ARG A 57 -5.72 9.16 -0.09
N LEU A 58 -6.28 9.20 1.11
CA LEU A 58 -5.63 8.66 2.31
C LEU A 58 -5.85 7.14 2.41
N GLY A 59 -5.05 6.46 3.25
CA GLY A 59 -5.19 5.03 3.53
C GLY A 59 -4.15 4.14 2.85
N GLY A 60 -3.28 4.71 2.00
CA GLY A 60 -2.14 4.01 1.39
C GLY A 60 -2.54 2.70 0.70
N MET A 61 -1.80 1.61 0.93
CA MET A 61 -2.04 0.31 0.29
C MET A 61 -3.43 -0.26 0.62
N GLY A 62 -3.99 0.00 1.81
CA GLY A 62 -5.33 -0.44 2.18
C GLY A 62 -6.41 0.10 1.26
N VAL A 63 -6.28 1.34 0.81
CA VAL A 63 -7.26 2.01 -0.06
C VAL A 63 -6.82 1.97 -1.52
N SER A 64 -5.60 2.39 -1.82
CA SER A 64 -5.14 2.57 -3.20
C SER A 64 -4.79 1.25 -3.91
N ALA A 65 -4.39 0.20 -3.16
CA ALA A 65 -4.10 -1.13 -3.69
C ALA A 65 -5.18 -2.17 -3.32
N LEU A 66 -6.30 -1.76 -2.71
CA LEU A 66 -7.44 -2.59 -2.30
C LEU A 66 -7.03 -3.77 -1.38
N VAL A 67 -6.01 -3.57 -0.53
CA VAL A 67 -5.52 -4.63 0.35
C VAL A 67 -6.53 -4.90 1.47
N SER A 68 -7.13 -6.10 1.46
CA SER A 68 -8.12 -6.57 2.42
C SER A 68 -7.96 -8.08 2.65
N PRO A 69 -8.19 -8.61 3.86
CA PRO A 69 -8.57 -7.90 5.08
C PRO A 69 -7.41 -7.11 5.70
N PHE A 70 -7.71 -6.20 6.62
CA PHE A 70 -6.70 -5.54 7.41
C PHE A 70 -6.21 -6.48 8.52
N SER A 71 -4.92 -6.80 8.49
CA SER A 71 -4.30 -7.74 9.44
C SER A 71 -4.06 -7.04 10.78
N PHE A 72 -5.04 -7.15 11.68
CA PHE A 72 -5.02 -6.46 12.97
C PHE A 72 -4.36 -7.35 14.03
N CYS A 73 -3.10 -7.09 14.33
CA CYS A 73 -2.28 -7.91 15.23
C CYS A 73 -1.95 -7.25 16.57
N THR A 74 -2.62 -6.16 16.95
CA THR A 74 -2.33 -5.44 18.19
C THR A 74 -3.54 -5.34 19.11
N VAL A 75 -3.27 -5.25 20.41
CA VAL A 75 -4.28 -4.95 21.43
C VAL A 75 -4.34 -3.46 21.81
N SER A 76 -3.57 -2.60 21.14
CA SER A 76 -3.57 -1.15 21.38
C SER A 76 -4.98 -0.56 21.23
N PRO A 77 -5.56 0.06 22.28
CA PRO A 77 -6.88 0.67 22.20
C PRO A 77 -6.95 1.77 21.16
N ILE A 78 -5.90 2.59 21.05
CA ILE A 78 -5.86 3.72 20.11
C ILE A 78 -5.83 3.23 18.64
N ALA A 79 -5.04 2.18 18.36
CA ALA A 79 -4.99 1.61 17.02
C ALA A 79 -6.33 0.96 16.62
N LYS A 80 -6.99 0.29 17.58
CA LYS A 80 -8.33 -0.29 17.35
C LYS A 80 -9.39 0.79 17.11
N ASP A 81 -9.35 1.88 17.88
CA ASP A 81 -10.28 3.00 17.69
C ASP A 81 -10.10 3.65 16.32
N ILE A 82 -8.86 3.95 15.93
CA ILE A 82 -8.55 4.49 14.61
C ILE A 82 -9.05 3.55 13.52
N ALA A 83 -8.69 2.26 13.58
CA ALA A 83 -9.09 1.28 12.57
C ALA A 83 -10.61 1.17 12.44
N LYS A 84 -11.33 1.15 13.55
CA LYS A 84 -12.80 1.14 13.59
C LYS A 84 -13.38 2.38 12.93
N ARG A 85 -12.87 3.56 13.28
CA ARG A 85 -13.38 4.85 12.80
C ARG A 85 -13.17 5.01 11.29
N ILE A 86 -12.05 4.54 10.75
CA ILE A 86 -11.76 4.61 9.31
C ILE A 86 -12.30 3.40 8.51
N GLY A 87 -12.83 2.37 9.19
CA GLY A 87 -13.40 1.19 8.51
C GLY A 87 -12.37 0.13 8.12
N PHE A 88 -11.28 0.00 8.87
CA PHE A 88 -10.21 -0.98 8.68
C PHE A 88 -10.29 -2.16 9.66
N GLU A 89 -11.48 -2.62 10.00
CA GLU A 89 -11.64 -3.74 10.95
C GLU A 89 -11.42 -5.10 10.25
N HIS A 90 -12.48 -5.77 9.80
CA HIS A 90 -12.41 -7.11 9.18
C HIS A 90 -12.38 -7.06 7.65
N SER A 91 -12.99 -6.05 7.05
CA SER A 91 -12.93 -5.76 5.63
C SER A 91 -12.79 -4.26 5.46
N VAL A 92 -11.90 -3.86 4.57
CA VAL A 92 -11.71 -2.43 4.28
C VAL A 92 -12.87 -1.91 3.46
N ASP A 93 -13.46 -0.80 3.90
CA ASP A 93 -14.41 -0.05 3.12
C ASP A 93 -13.64 0.91 2.19
N PHE A 94 -13.21 0.40 1.05
CA PHE A 94 -12.35 1.14 0.12
C PHE A 94 -12.94 2.46 -0.37
N HIS A 95 -14.27 2.61 -0.34
CA HIS A 95 -14.95 3.79 -0.85
C HIS A 95 -15.03 4.93 0.17
N LEU A 96 -15.05 4.60 1.46
CA LEU A 96 -15.25 5.59 2.52
C LEU A 96 -14.05 5.72 3.47
N ALA A 97 -13.11 4.79 3.42
CA ALA A 97 -11.99 4.77 4.37
C ALA A 97 -11.11 6.03 4.27
N ASP A 98 -10.88 6.54 3.07
CA ASP A 98 -10.11 7.76 2.83
C ASP A 98 -10.83 9.01 3.36
N VAL A 99 -12.13 9.13 3.11
CA VAL A 99 -12.97 10.23 3.62
C VAL A 99 -12.99 10.22 5.15
N ARG A 100 -13.23 9.04 5.75
CA ARG A 100 -13.21 8.87 7.21
C ARG A 100 -11.85 9.16 7.83
N ALA A 101 -10.76 8.79 7.14
CA ALA A 101 -9.41 9.12 7.58
C ALA A 101 -9.16 10.62 7.54
N TYR A 102 -9.66 11.31 6.50
CA TYR A 102 -9.59 12.76 6.42
C TYR A 102 -10.37 13.42 7.57
N ASP A 103 -11.61 12.99 7.80
CA ASP A 103 -12.44 13.52 8.89
C ASP A 103 -11.77 13.30 10.26
N LEU A 104 -11.20 12.12 10.49
CA LEU A 104 -10.47 11.78 11.71
C LEU A 104 -9.30 12.74 11.96
N LEU A 105 -8.48 13.00 10.95
CA LEU A 105 -7.34 13.91 11.04
C LEU A 105 -7.81 15.36 11.27
N LYS A 106 -8.85 15.77 10.56
CA LYS A 106 -9.44 17.11 10.67
C LYS A 106 -10.01 17.36 12.08
N GLU A 107 -10.75 16.41 12.63
CA GLU A 107 -11.27 16.48 14.01
C GLU A 107 -10.16 16.61 15.06
N ALA A 108 -9.00 15.95 14.82
CA ALA A 108 -7.84 16.07 15.69
C ALA A 108 -7.11 17.43 15.54
N GLY A 109 -7.45 18.23 14.52
CA GLY A 109 -6.81 19.51 14.24
C GLY A 109 -5.58 19.41 13.34
N ALA A 110 -5.38 18.31 12.61
CA ALA A 110 -4.32 18.19 11.63
C ALA A 110 -4.68 18.87 10.30
N ASP A 111 -3.71 19.53 9.69
CA ASP A 111 -3.77 19.92 8.30
C ASP A 111 -3.43 18.71 7.42
N VAL A 112 -4.12 18.57 6.28
CA VAL A 112 -3.86 17.53 5.28
C VAL A 112 -3.65 18.18 3.93
N LEU A 113 -2.57 17.82 3.24
CA LEU A 113 -2.31 18.24 1.87
C LEU A 113 -2.16 16.98 0.99
N LEU A 114 -3.11 16.81 0.07
CA LEU A 114 -3.12 15.77 -0.96
C LEU A 114 -2.38 16.25 -2.21
N HIS A 115 -2.06 15.34 -3.13
CA HIS A 115 -1.26 15.63 -4.33
C HIS A 115 0.07 16.33 -4.00
N ALA A 116 0.69 15.93 -2.89
CA ALA A 116 1.89 16.49 -2.30
C ALA A 116 2.94 15.39 -2.15
N ASP A 117 3.78 15.22 -3.18
CA ASP A 117 4.81 14.17 -3.19
C ASP A 117 6.08 14.65 -2.48
N VAL A 118 6.45 13.98 -1.40
CA VAL A 118 7.64 14.33 -0.62
C VAL A 118 8.90 13.89 -1.38
N LEU A 119 9.71 14.87 -1.78
CA LEU A 119 10.94 14.66 -2.54
C LEU A 119 12.13 14.29 -1.64
N GLY A 120 12.11 14.75 -0.40
CA GLY A 120 13.18 14.49 0.57
C GLY A 120 13.22 15.52 1.70
N PRO A 121 14.20 15.38 2.61
CA PRO A 121 14.36 16.27 3.75
C PRO A 121 14.95 17.61 3.38
N VAL A 122 14.69 18.62 4.23
CA VAL A 122 15.51 19.82 4.37
C VAL A 122 16.44 19.57 5.55
N MET A 123 17.74 19.70 5.32
CA MET A 123 18.78 19.41 6.31
C MET A 123 19.47 20.66 6.83
N GLU A 124 19.72 20.70 8.13
CA GLU A 124 20.66 21.64 8.77
C GLU A 124 21.73 20.81 9.51
N GLY A 125 22.88 20.64 8.91
CA GLY A 125 23.87 19.66 9.34
C GLY A 125 23.30 18.24 9.27
N SER A 126 23.28 17.50 10.37
CA SER A 126 22.68 16.16 10.49
C SER A 126 21.20 16.18 10.89
N ARG A 127 20.61 17.34 11.09
CA ARG A 127 19.23 17.47 11.54
C ARG A 127 18.28 17.69 10.37
N VAL A 128 17.18 16.95 10.34
CA VAL A 128 16.04 17.21 9.46
C VAL A 128 15.22 18.35 10.04
N THR A 129 15.03 19.44 9.29
CA THR A 129 14.30 20.65 9.72
C THR A 129 13.05 20.91 8.88
N GLY A 130 12.72 19.99 7.96
CA GLY A 130 11.57 20.09 7.10
C GLY A 130 11.63 19.12 5.93
N VAL A 131 10.77 19.34 4.95
CA VAL A 131 10.70 18.53 3.73
C VAL A 131 10.52 19.41 2.49
N ARG A 132 11.05 18.94 1.36
CA ARG A 132 10.74 19.44 0.02
C ARG A 132 9.64 18.59 -0.57
N VAL A 133 8.68 19.22 -1.20
CA VAL A 133 7.43 18.57 -1.66
C VAL A 133 7.09 19.07 -3.05
N GLN A 134 6.82 18.18 -3.98
CA GLN A 134 6.23 18.50 -5.27
C GLN A 134 4.72 18.65 -5.09
N CYS A 135 4.23 19.85 -5.25
CA CYS A 135 2.81 20.19 -5.29
C CYS A 135 2.36 20.43 -6.74
N ALA A 136 1.06 20.59 -6.97
CA ALA A 136 0.51 20.89 -8.29
C ALA A 136 1.04 22.22 -8.86
N GLU A 137 1.26 23.21 -8.01
CA GLU A 137 1.79 24.53 -8.35
C GLU A 137 3.32 24.60 -8.47
N GLY A 138 4.03 23.51 -8.16
CA GLY A 138 5.49 23.43 -8.19
C GLY A 138 6.10 22.90 -6.89
N GLU A 139 7.45 22.94 -6.82
CA GLU A 139 8.16 22.51 -5.62
C GLU A 139 7.98 23.52 -4.49
N ARG A 140 7.64 23.03 -3.31
CA ARG A 140 7.48 23.82 -2.08
C ARG A 140 8.29 23.23 -0.94
N THR A 141 8.65 24.08 0.02
CA THR A 141 9.32 23.68 1.26
C THR A 141 8.39 23.88 2.44
N PHE A 142 8.35 22.90 3.34
CA PHE A 142 7.64 23.00 4.62
C PHE A 142 8.63 22.73 5.76
N LYS A 143 8.66 23.60 6.78
CA LYS A 143 9.53 23.48 7.94
C LYS A 143 8.81 22.78 9.09
N ALA A 144 9.56 21.97 9.86
CA ALA A 144 9.05 21.28 11.04
C ALA A 144 10.10 21.10 12.12
N LYS A 145 9.66 21.02 13.38
CA LYS A 145 10.53 20.59 14.50
C LYS A 145 10.83 19.10 14.43
N VAL A 146 9.83 18.30 13.98
CA VAL A 146 9.91 16.83 13.82
C VAL A 146 9.31 16.45 12.48
N VAL A 147 9.98 15.55 11.76
CA VAL A 147 9.47 14.91 10.55
C VAL A 147 9.32 13.42 10.80
N ILE A 148 8.14 12.87 10.52
CA ILE A 148 7.85 11.44 10.60
C ILE A 148 7.78 10.90 9.17
N ASP A 149 8.69 9.99 8.82
CA ASP A 149 8.67 9.30 7.53
C ASP A 149 7.68 8.13 7.56
N ALA A 150 6.51 8.33 7.01
CA ALA A 150 5.45 7.34 6.82
C ALA A 150 5.18 7.04 5.33
N THR A 151 6.17 7.31 4.45
CA THR A 151 6.03 7.18 2.99
C THR A 151 5.91 5.73 2.50
N GLY A 152 6.10 4.75 3.38
CA GLY A 152 6.14 3.32 3.03
C GLY A 152 7.46 2.90 2.37
N ASN A 153 8.10 3.80 1.63
CA ASN A 153 9.39 3.57 0.96
C ASN A 153 10.58 4.19 1.71
N GLY A 154 10.33 4.92 2.81
CA GLY A 154 11.36 5.63 3.57
C GLY A 154 12.07 6.72 2.75
N VAL A 155 11.31 7.53 2.02
CA VAL A 155 11.86 8.55 1.10
C VAL A 155 12.68 9.59 1.86
N VAL A 156 12.18 10.04 3.02
CA VAL A 156 12.87 11.04 3.84
C VAL A 156 14.13 10.45 4.46
N ALA A 157 14.02 9.27 5.05
CA ALA A 157 15.14 8.57 5.70
C ALA A 157 16.27 8.24 4.72
N ALA A 158 15.95 7.69 3.55
CA ALA A 158 16.92 7.38 2.51
C ALA A 158 17.64 8.64 2.00
N ALA A 159 16.89 9.71 1.73
CA ALA A 159 17.45 10.97 1.26
C ALA A 159 18.22 11.73 2.36
N ALA A 160 17.96 11.44 3.64
CA ALA A 160 18.76 11.93 4.78
C ALA A 160 20.05 11.14 4.98
N GLY A 161 20.30 10.08 4.20
CA GLY A 161 21.51 9.26 4.28
C GLY A 161 21.47 8.13 5.32
N VAL A 162 20.28 7.74 5.80
CA VAL A 162 20.15 6.59 6.68
C VAL A 162 20.46 5.31 5.90
N PRO A 163 21.39 4.47 6.35
CA PRO A 163 21.73 3.20 5.69
C PRO A 163 20.52 2.27 5.60
N TYR A 164 20.42 1.53 4.49
CA TYR A 164 19.35 0.55 4.29
C TYR A 164 19.79 -0.60 3.38
N GLU A 165 19.04 -1.69 3.45
CA GLU A 165 19.13 -2.84 2.57
C GLU A 165 17.88 -2.98 1.71
N GLU A 166 18.02 -3.52 0.49
CA GLU A 166 16.90 -3.95 -0.36
C GLU A 166 17.09 -5.41 -0.77
N GLY A 167 16.00 -6.18 -0.77
CA GLY A 167 16.07 -7.61 -1.06
C GLY A 167 16.68 -8.43 0.11
N ARG A 168 16.54 -9.73 0.06
CA ARG A 168 17.05 -10.61 1.12
C ARG A 168 18.54 -10.89 0.96
N PRO A 169 19.26 -11.16 2.07
CA PRO A 169 20.64 -11.58 2.01
C PRO A 169 20.80 -12.87 1.17
N GLY A 170 21.87 -12.94 0.39
CA GLY A 170 22.24 -14.10 -0.40
C GLY A 170 21.91 -14.00 -1.88
N ASP A 171 20.65 -13.77 -2.25
CA ASP A 171 20.22 -13.68 -3.66
C ASP A 171 19.68 -12.32 -4.07
N GLY A 172 19.46 -11.40 -3.12
CA GLY A 172 18.94 -10.07 -3.39
C GLY A 172 17.48 -10.01 -3.83
N LEU A 173 16.74 -11.13 -3.77
CA LEU A 173 15.34 -11.16 -4.17
C LEU A 173 14.47 -10.39 -3.17
N VAL A 174 13.43 -9.74 -3.70
CA VAL A 174 12.41 -9.01 -2.96
C VAL A 174 11.08 -9.76 -3.00
N GLN A 175 10.24 -9.57 -1.99
CA GLN A 175 8.90 -10.12 -2.03
C GLN A 175 8.11 -9.61 -3.24
N PRO A 176 7.28 -10.46 -3.87
CA PRO A 176 6.57 -10.11 -5.08
C PRO A 176 5.57 -8.99 -4.86
N MET A 177 5.38 -8.17 -5.89
CA MET A 177 4.26 -7.23 -5.95
C MET A 177 2.99 -7.93 -6.42
N SER A 178 1.84 -7.41 -6.03
CA SER A 178 0.54 -7.95 -6.45
C SER A 178 -0.53 -6.86 -6.49
N ILE A 179 -1.62 -7.12 -7.19
CA ILE A 179 -2.86 -6.38 -7.03
C ILE A 179 -3.93 -7.28 -6.43
N MET A 180 -4.75 -6.72 -5.57
CA MET A 180 -6.06 -7.25 -5.23
C MET A 180 -7.10 -6.47 -6.02
N PHE A 181 -8.16 -7.14 -6.46
CA PHE A 181 -9.22 -6.50 -7.23
C PHE A 181 -10.57 -7.13 -6.89
N THR A 182 -11.65 -6.47 -7.23
CA THR A 182 -12.99 -7.03 -6.98
C THR A 182 -13.62 -7.54 -8.27
N VAL A 183 -14.34 -8.64 -8.14
CA VAL A 183 -15.12 -9.27 -9.20
C VAL A 183 -16.59 -9.24 -8.85
N GLY A 184 -17.39 -8.78 -9.78
CA GLY A 184 -18.85 -8.79 -9.74
C GLY A 184 -19.43 -9.53 -10.94
N GLY A 185 -20.76 -9.39 -11.17
CA GLY A 185 -21.44 -9.99 -12.32
C GLY A 185 -21.65 -11.51 -12.23
N PHE A 186 -21.37 -12.13 -11.09
CA PHE A 186 -21.66 -13.55 -10.83
C PHE A 186 -22.98 -13.71 -10.06
N ASP A 187 -23.56 -14.93 -10.09
CA ASP A 187 -24.73 -15.28 -9.30
C ASP A 187 -24.37 -15.34 -7.80
N PRO A 188 -24.87 -14.41 -6.95
CA PRO A 188 -24.53 -14.38 -5.53
C PRO A 188 -24.93 -15.66 -4.76
N ALA A 189 -25.91 -16.44 -5.25
CA ALA A 189 -26.31 -17.72 -4.66
C ALA A 189 -25.27 -18.80 -4.90
N ARG A 190 -24.43 -18.65 -5.91
CA ARG A 190 -23.33 -19.56 -6.28
C ARG A 190 -21.96 -19.01 -5.93
N ARG A 191 -21.88 -18.03 -5.01
CA ARG A 191 -20.61 -17.43 -4.61
C ARG A 191 -19.58 -18.49 -4.22
N PHE A 192 -18.49 -18.56 -4.98
CA PHE A 192 -17.35 -19.40 -4.66
C PHE A 192 -16.44 -18.70 -3.64
N LYS A 193 -15.87 -19.46 -2.70
CA LYS A 193 -14.95 -18.97 -1.64
C LYS A 193 -13.75 -19.90 -1.56
N CYS A 194 -12.57 -19.29 -1.52
CA CYS A 194 -11.32 -20.01 -1.29
C CYS A 194 -10.38 -19.07 -0.53
N TYR A 195 -10.07 -19.39 0.73
CA TYR A 195 -9.34 -18.47 1.61
C TYR A 195 -7.84 -18.76 1.70
N SER A 196 -7.42 -19.99 1.34
CA SER A 196 -6.03 -20.41 1.45
C SER A 196 -5.66 -21.43 0.39
N GLU A 197 -4.37 -21.69 0.24
CA GLU A 197 -3.85 -22.76 -0.62
C GLU A 197 -4.29 -24.13 -0.14
N GLU A 198 -4.30 -24.36 1.18
CA GLU A 198 -4.79 -25.58 1.78
C GLU A 198 -6.26 -25.84 1.39
N GLN A 199 -7.12 -24.81 1.47
CA GLN A 199 -8.50 -24.97 1.04
C GLN A 199 -8.62 -25.28 -0.45
N ALA A 200 -7.80 -24.66 -1.30
CA ALA A 200 -7.80 -24.91 -2.73
C ALA A 200 -7.48 -26.37 -3.09
N ARG A 201 -6.68 -27.06 -2.25
CA ARG A 201 -6.31 -28.48 -2.36
C ARG A 201 -7.34 -29.42 -1.75
N SER A 202 -8.28 -28.91 -0.98
CA SER A 202 -9.22 -29.70 -0.20
C SER A 202 -10.60 -29.81 -0.84
N GLU A 203 -11.42 -30.73 -0.30
CA GLU A 203 -12.83 -30.89 -0.67
C GLU A 203 -13.70 -29.63 -0.40
N ARG A 204 -13.17 -28.65 0.34
CA ARG A 204 -13.87 -27.38 0.61
C ARG A 204 -13.99 -26.48 -0.62
N CYS A 205 -13.13 -26.69 -1.63
CA CYS A 205 -13.08 -25.91 -2.85
C CYS A 205 -13.16 -26.80 -4.09
N LEU A 206 -14.15 -27.70 -4.14
CA LEU A 206 -14.42 -28.52 -5.32
C LEU A 206 -15.29 -27.76 -6.34
N VAL A 207 -14.91 -27.90 -7.60
CA VAL A 207 -15.67 -27.43 -8.74
C VAL A 207 -15.85 -28.62 -9.69
N ASN A 208 -17.07 -29.05 -9.88
CA ASN A 208 -17.41 -30.24 -10.69
C ASN A 208 -16.58 -31.50 -10.32
N GLY A 209 -16.35 -31.72 -9.02
CA GLY A 209 -15.61 -32.87 -8.50
C GLY A 209 -14.08 -32.76 -8.57
N ARG A 210 -13.54 -31.65 -9.01
CA ARG A 210 -12.08 -31.38 -9.04
C ARG A 210 -11.71 -30.30 -8.03
N THR A 211 -10.51 -30.38 -7.45
CA THR A 211 -10.00 -29.33 -6.58
C THR A 211 -9.78 -28.04 -7.36
N TRP A 212 -9.94 -26.91 -6.68
CA TRP A 212 -9.71 -25.61 -7.31
C TRP A 212 -8.25 -25.44 -7.73
N GLU A 213 -7.31 -26.00 -6.96
CA GLU A 213 -5.90 -25.99 -7.32
C GLU A 213 -5.63 -26.73 -8.64
N ASP A 214 -6.18 -27.96 -8.81
CA ASP A 214 -5.98 -28.73 -10.05
C ASP A 214 -6.46 -27.96 -11.29
N ILE A 215 -7.59 -27.26 -11.15
CA ILE A 215 -8.13 -26.43 -12.24
C ILE A 215 -7.17 -25.28 -12.58
N VAL A 216 -6.67 -24.56 -11.56
CA VAL A 216 -5.73 -23.46 -11.75
C VAL A 216 -4.41 -23.96 -12.35
N GLN A 217 -3.90 -25.11 -11.88
CA GLN A 217 -2.68 -25.71 -12.41
C GLN A 217 -2.83 -26.13 -13.88
N ASP A 218 -3.99 -26.63 -14.29
CA ASP A 218 -4.24 -26.92 -15.72
C ASP A 218 -4.28 -25.67 -16.58
N GLU A 219 -4.80 -24.53 -16.06
CA GLU A 219 -4.76 -23.25 -16.74
C GLU A 219 -3.32 -22.73 -16.91
N ILE A 220 -2.48 -22.94 -15.90
CA ILE A 220 -1.05 -22.62 -15.95
C ILE A 220 -0.33 -23.50 -16.98
N LYS A 221 -0.53 -24.82 -16.94
CA LYS A 221 0.06 -25.76 -17.91
C LYS A 221 -0.37 -25.46 -19.35
N ALA A 222 -1.59 -24.96 -19.53
CA ALA A 222 -2.11 -24.56 -20.83
C ALA A 222 -1.62 -23.16 -21.29
N GLY A 223 -0.80 -22.48 -20.50
CA GLY A 223 -0.27 -21.15 -20.81
C GLY A 223 -1.30 -20.00 -20.74
N ARG A 224 -2.46 -20.24 -20.13
CA ARG A 224 -3.52 -19.22 -19.96
C ARG A 224 -3.38 -18.41 -18.68
N LEU A 225 -2.64 -18.93 -17.70
CA LEU A 225 -2.18 -18.22 -16.52
C LEU A 225 -0.66 -18.31 -16.42
N PRO A 226 0.02 -17.29 -15.92
CA PRO A 226 1.44 -17.38 -15.62
C PRO A 226 1.66 -18.21 -14.34
N PRO A 227 2.83 -18.90 -14.22
CA PRO A 227 3.10 -19.82 -13.11
C PRO A 227 3.13 -19.11 -11.75
N GLU A 228 3.43 -17.82 -11.70
CA GLU A 228 3.50 -17.03 -10.47
C GLU A 228 2.13 -16.85 -9.79
N VAL A 229 1.03 -17.02 -10.52
CA VAL A 229 -0.33 -16.91 -9.95
C VAL A 229 -0.57 -17.99 -8.88
N GLY A 230 -0.09 -19.21 -9.12
CA GLY A 230 -0.19 -20.32 -8.16
C GLY A 230 -1.62 -20.73 -7.80
N VAL A 231 -2.24 -19.98 -6.90
CA VAL A 231 -3.62 -20.21 -6.41
C VAL A 231 -4.45 -18.93 -6.52
N ILE A 232 -5.70 -19.07 -6.93
CA ILE A 232 -6.67 -17.97 -6.97
C ILE A 232 -7.52 -18.00 -5.69
N ARG A 233 -7.27 -17.06 -4.77
CA ARG A 233 -8.05 -16.88 -3.55
C ARG A 233 -9.19 -15.92 -3.80
N LEU A 234 -10.39 -16.27 -3.32
CA LEU A 234 -11.61 -15.47 -3.44
C LEU A 234 -12.23 -15.27 -2.07
N TYR A 235 -12.22 -14.04 -1.61
CA TYR A 235 -12.84 -13.63 -0.36
C TYR A 235 -14.20 -12.98 -0.63
N PRO A 236 -15.21 -13.17 0.23
CA PRO A 236 -16.42 -12.39 0.13
C PRO A 236 -16.11 -10.88 0.21
N GLY A 237 -16.54 -10.14 -0.79
CA GLY A 237 -16.56 -8.69 -0.71
C GLY A 237 -17.59 -8.21 0.31
N ARG A 238 -17.53 -6.93 0.68
CA ARG A 238 -18.49 -6.31 1.60
C ARG A 238 -19.92 -6.39 1.08
N GLU A 239 -20.09 -6.20 -0.22
CA GLU A 239 -21.40 -6.32 -0.88
C GLU A 239 -21.68 -7.74 -1.34
N LYS A 240 -22.95 -8.16 -1.31
CA LYS A 240 -23.35 -9.54 -1.61
C LYS A 240 -22.92 -10.01 -3.01
N GLY A 241 -22.85 -9.11 -3.98
CA GLY A 241 -22.51 -9.41 -5.37
C GLY A 241 -21.02 -9.29 -5.70
N LEU A 242 -20.13 -9.10 -4.71
CA LEU A 242 -18.71 -8.89 -4.95
C LEU A 242 -17.85 -9.96 -4.27
N ASN A 243 -16.80 -10.40 -4.97
CA ASN A 243 -15.67 -11.12 -4.40
C ASN A 243 -14.40 -10.29 -4.54
N VAL A 244 -13.57 -10.30 -3.50
CA VAL A 244 -12.19 -9.80 -3.55
C VAL A 244 -11.30 -10.94 -4.01
N VAL A 245 -10.50 -10.69 -5.04
CA VAL A 245 -9.54 -11.66 -5.60
C VAL A 245 -8.14 -11.31 -5.12
N ASN A 246 -7.46 -12.28 -4.52
CA ASN A 246 -6.06 -12.20 -4.11
C ASN A 246 -5.30 -13.36 -4.78
N ALA A 247 -4.67 -13.07 -5.92
CA ALA A 247 -4.07 -14.11 -6.74
C ALA A 247 -2.91 -13.64 -7.62
N THR A 248 -2.85 -12.35 -7.97
CA THR A 248 -1.77 -11.87 -8.84
C THR A 248 -0.44 -11.87 -8.11
N GLN A 249 0.63 -12.18 -8.82
CA GLN A 249 1.98 -12.17 -8.27
C GLN A 249 3.00 -11.83 -9.36
N VAL A 250 3.85 -10.84 -9.09
CA VAL A 250 4.89 -10.38 -10.01
C VAL A 250 6.21 -10.35 -9.26
N ASN A 251 7.10 -11.27 -9.63
CA ASN A 251 8.36 -11.52 -8.95
C ASN A 251 9.52 -10.71 -9.54
N GLY A 252 10.61 -10.55 -8.76
CA GLY A 252 11.89 -10.03 -9.23
C GLY A 252 11.92 -8.53 -9.56
N LEU A 253 10.96 -7.75 -9.07
CA LEU A 253 10.85 -6.32 -9.32
C LEU A 253 10.90 -5.50 -8.02
N PHE A 254 11.66 -4.41 -8.03
CA PHE A 254 11.87 -3.56 -6.86
C PHE A 254 10.83 -2.43 -6.78
N GLY A 255 10.12 -2.35 -5.65
CA GLY A 255 9.11 -1.30 -5.40
C GLY A 255 9.68 0.11 -5.23
N SER A 256 11.00 0.26 -5.15
CA SER A 256 11.73 1.52 -5.10
C SER A 256 12.08 2.10 -6.48
N ARG A 257 11.79 1.38 -7.58
CA ARG A 257 12.20 1.73 -8.95
C ARG A 257 11.00 1.93 -9.87
N SER A 258 10.84 3.11 -10.45
CA SER A 258 9.69 3.44 -11.32
C SER A 258 9.55 2.50 -12.52
N ALA A 259 10.66 2.08 -13.13
CA ALA A 259 10.65 1.14 -14.26
C ALA A 259 10.09 -0.23 -13.85
N ASP A 260 10.42 -0.71 -12.65
CA ASP A 260 9.95 -1.99 -12.12
C ASP A 260 8.48 -1.88 -11.66
N LEU A 261 8.09 -0.78 -11.02
CA LEU A 261 6.70 -0.49 -10.71
C LEU A 261 5.84 -0.50 -11.98
N THR A 262 6.30 0.14 -13.06
CA THR A 262 5.58 0.15 -14.35
C THR A 262 5.38 -1.25 -14.91
N LYS A 263 6.42 -2.09 -14.88
CA LYS A 263 6.31 -3.51 -15.30
C LYS A 263 5.33 -4.28 -14.43
N ALA A 264 5.39 -4.08 -13.11
CA ALA A 264 4.50 -4.75 -12.15
C ALA A 264 3.03 -4.35 -12.36
N GLU A 265 2.75 -3.05 -12.56
CA GLU A 265 1.41 -2.54 -12.88
C GLU A 265 0.81 -3.22 -14.13
N ILE A 266 1.59 -3.28 -15.20
CA ILE A 266 1.14 -3.88 -16.46
C ILE A 266 0.94 -5.39 -16.31
N ALA A 267 1.90 -6.10 -15.71
CA ALA A 267 1.84 -7.55 -15.55
C ALA A 267 0.68 -7.98 -14.65
N ALA A 268 0.53 -7.35 -13.48
CA ALA A 268 -0.52 -7.69 -12.53
C ALA A 268 -1.94 -7.43 -13.08
N ARG A 269 -2.14 -6.36 -13.86
CA ARG A 269 -3.44 -6.09 -14.53
C ARG A 269 -3.75 -7.12 -15.63
N LYS A 270 -2.75 -7.57 -16.38
CA LYS A 270 -2.91 -8.67 -17.34
C LYS A 270 -3.30 -9.96 -16.64
N GLN A 271 -2.63 -10.30 -15.54
CA GLN A 271 -2.98 -11.44 -14.71
C GLN A 271 -4.43 -11.35 -14.19
N ALA A 272 -4.87 -10.18 -13.74
CA ALA A 272 -6.25 -10.00 -13.28
C ALA A 272 -7.28 -10.30 -14.39
N ALA A 273 -7.05 -9.85 -15.62
CA ALA A 273 -7.91 -10.18 -16.76
C ALA A 273 -7.93 -11.69 -17.04
N GLN A 274 -6.77 -12.33 -17.07
CA GLN A 274 -6.65 -13.78 -17.26
C GLN A 274 -7.37 -14.57 -16.14
N ILE A 275 -7.25 -14.12 -14.89
CA ILE A 275 -7.95 -14.74 -13.76
C ILE A 275 -9.47 -14.67 -13.95
N VAL A 276 -10.01 -13.51 -14.34
CA VAL A 276 -11.46 -13.39 -14.61
C VAL A 276 -11.91 -14.35 -15.70
N ASP A 277 -11.11 -14.57 -16.73
CA ASP A 277 -11.44 -15.54 -17.78
C ASP A 277 -11.41 -16.99 -17.25
N VAL A 278 -10.56 -17.32 -16.29
CA VAL A 278 -10.57 -18.62 -15.59
C VAL A 278 -11.86 -18.76 -14.76
N LEU A 279 -12.24 -17.72 -13.99
CA LEU A 279 -13.48 -17.74 -13.22
C LEU A 279 -14.69 -18.01 -14.12
N ARG A 280 -14.79 -17.29 -15.26
CA ARG A 280 -15.88 -17.47 -16.25
C ARG A 280 -15.95 -18.89 -16.81
N ARG A 281 -14.81 -19.50 -17.11
CA ARG A 281 -14.74 -20.84 -17.71
C ARG A 281 -15.09 -21.96 -16.75
N HIS A 282 -14.76 -21.83 -15.49
CA HIS A 282 -14.77 -22.95 -14.56
C HIS A 282 -15.78 -22.84 -13.44
N LEU A 283 -16.10 -21.64 -12.96
CA LEU A 283 -17.01 -21.48 -11.82
C LEU A 283 -18.46 -21.33 -12.27
N PRO A 284 -19.35 -22.31 -11.91
CA PRO A 284 -20.77 -22.18 -12.19
C PRO A 284 -21.37 -20.91 -11.58
N GLY A 285 -22.05 -20.11 -12.41
CA GLY A 285 -22.63 -18.83 -12.01
C GLY A 285 -21.68 -17.64 -12.18
N TYR A 286 -20.45 -17.85 -12.70
CA TYR A 286 -19.48 -16.80 -12.99
C TYR A 286 -19.35 -16.49 -14.48
N GLU A 287 -20.23 -17.00 -15.32
CA GLU A 287 -20.18 -16.88 -16.78
C GLU A 287 -20.14 -15.40 -17.23
N ASN A 288 -20.78 -14.51 -16.46
CA ASN A 288 -20.80 -13.07 -16.69
C ASN A 288 -19.90 -12.27 -15.73
N ALA A 289 -19.00 -12.95 -15.01
CA ALA A 289 -18.12 -12.28 -14.07
C ALA A 289 -17.30 -11.18 -14.77
N CYS A 290 -17.14 -10.06 -14.11
CA CYS A 290 -16.35 -8.94 -14.61
C CYS A 290 -15.56 -8.29 -13.48
N ILE A 291 -14.50 -7.56 -13.83
CA ILE A 291 -13.78 -6.75 -12.86
C ILE A 291 -14.71 -5.60 -12.46
N ALA A 292 -15.09 -5.56 -11.18
CA ALA A 292 -15.93 -4.50 -10.64
C ALA A 292 -15.08 -3.31 -10.18
N GLU A 293 -13.90 -3.59 -9.58
CA GLU A 293 -12.97 -2.54 -9.18
C GLU A 293 -11.54 -3.03 -9.34
N MET A 294 -10.70 -2.18 -9.91
CA MET A 294 -9.26 -2.37 -10.09
C MET A 294 -8.52 -1.38 -9.19
N PRO A 295 -7.45 -1.80 -8.48
CA PRO A 295 -6.71 -0.88 -7.64
C PRO A 295 -6.05 0.24 -8.46
N ALA A 296 -5.86 1.40 -7.82
CA ALA A 296 -5.18 2.53 -8.44
C ALA A 296 -3.68 2.25 -8.66
N VAL A 297 -3.07 1.49 -7.75
CA VAL A 297 -1.64 1.16 -7.76
C VAL A 297 -1.41 -0.31 -7.40
N VAL A 298 -0.27 -0.86 -7.86
CA VAL A 298 0.21 -2.17 -7.43
C VAL A 298 0.54 -2.15 -5.93
N GLY A 299 0.22 -3.25 -5.24
CA GLY A 299 0.59 -3.46 -3.85
C GLY A 299 2.06 -3.85 -3.73
N VAL A 300 2.83 -3.00 -3.08
CA VAL A 300 4.25 -3.21 -2.79
C VAL A 300 4.39 -3.75 -1.37
N ARG A 301 4.98 -4.93 -1.22
CA ARG A 301 5.16 -5.58 0.09
C ARG A 301 6.38 -5.09 0.83
N GLU A 302 7.48 -4.88 0.13
CA GLU A 302 8.73 -4.39 0.73
C GLU A 302 9.47 -3.46 -0.23
N THR A 303 10.28 -2.56 0.36
CA THR A 303 11.26 -1.75 -0.35
C THR A 303 12.53 -1.71 0.47
N ARG A 304 12.82 -0.61 1.16
CA ARG A 304 14.00 -0.38 1.96
C ARG A 304 13.80 -0.86 3.40
N ARG A 305 14.77 -1.59 3.93
CA ARG A 305 14.88 -1.94 5.34
C ARG A 305 16.01 -1.13 5.95
N PHE A 306 15.66 -0.11 6.72
CA PHE A 306 16.63 0.80 7.33
C PHE A 306 17.36 0.14 8.49
N GLU A 307 18.64 0.48 8.65
CA GLU A 307 19.40 0.12 9.83
C GLU A 307 18.90 0.95 11.02
N GLY A 308 18.43 0.26 12.06
CA GLY A 308 18.05 0.85 13.35
C GLY A 308 19.15 0.72 14.37
N VAL A 309 18.97 1.37 15.52
CA VAL A 309 19.82 1.18 16.71
C VAL A 309 19.79 -0.28 17.17
N ASP A 310 18.65 -0.96 16.94
CA ASP A 310 18.41 -2.36 17.22
C ASP A 310 17.57 -3.00 16.10
N ARG A 311 17.64 -4.31 15.96
CA ARG A 311 16.93 -5.10 14.96
C ARG A 311 16.15 -6.23 15.63
N LEU A 312 14.87 -6.33 15.32
CA LEU A 312 14.05 -7.48 15.67
C LEU A 312 14.45 -8.67 14.77
N THR A 313 14.91 -9.76 15.39
CA THR A 313 15.33 -10.97 14.67
C THR A 313 14.18 -11.98 14.56
N THR A 314 14.31 -12.95 13.65
CA THR A 314 13.37 -14.08 13.56
C THR A 314 13.31 -14.83 14.90
N GLU A 315 14.45 -15.03 15.57
CA GLU A 315 14.49 -15.68 16.88
C GLU A 315 13.69 -14.88 17.94
N ASP A 316 13.83 -13.55 17.97
CA ASP A 316 13.07 -12.70 18.88
C ASP A 316 11.55 -12.87 18.71
N VAL A 317 11.11 -12.99 17.45
CA VAL A 317 9.69 -13.21 17.10
C VAL A 317 9.23 -14.59 17.56
N LEU A 318 9.98 -15.64 17.24
CA LEU A 318 9.63 -17.03 17.56
C LEU A 318 9.54 -17.31 19.06
N ILE A 319 10.45 -16.73 19.86
CA ILE A 319 10.43 -16.89 21.31
C ILE A 319 9.55 -15.86 22.03
N GLY A 320 8.96 -14.90 21.30
CA GLY A 320 8.16 -13.82 21.90
C GLY A 320 8.96 -12.93 22.84
N ARG A 321 10.22 -12.59 22.46
CA ARG A 321 11.09 -11.76 23.30
C ARG A 321 10.43 -10.44 23.66
N THR A 322 10.34 -10.13 24.94
CA THR A 322 9.86 -8.83 25.44
C THR A 322 11.02 -7.87 25.65
N ARG A 323 10.79 -6.59 25.34
CA ARG A 323 11.75 -5.50 25.55
C ARG A 323 11.10 -4.42 26.42
N GLU A 324 11.89 -3.75 27.24
CA GLU A 324 11.38 -2.69 28.14
C GLU A 324 10.86 -1.50 27.34
N ASP A 325 11.53 -1.14 26.26
CA ASP A 325 11.23 -0.04 25.36
C ASP A 325 10.24 -0.40 24.23
N ALA A 326 9.56 -1.56 24.33
CA ALA A 326 8.62 -2.02 23.31
C ALA A 326 7.46 -1.03 23.09
N ILE A 327 7.34 -0.52 21.86
CA ILE A 327 6.25 0.38 21.43
C ILE A 327 4.94 -0.37 21.15
N ALA A 328 5.01 -1.68 20.91
CA ALA A 328 3.86 -2.57 20.75
C ALA A 328 4.10 -3.88 21.50
N ARG A 329 3.03 -4.44 22.07
CA ARG A 329 3.09 -5.70 22.86
C ARG A 329 1.94 -6.61 22.44
N ARG A 330 2.11 -7.91 22.61
CA ARG A 330 1.11 -8.93 22.30
C ARG A 330 0.63 -8.86 20.84
N CYS A 331 1.55 -8.55 19.95
CA CYS A 331 1.31 -8.69 18.51
C CYS A 331 1.27 -10.18 18.19
N SER A 332 0.27 -10.61 17.43
CA SER A 332 0.13 -12.00 16.98
C SER A 332 -0.23 -11.99 15.50
N PHE A 333 0.65 -12.48 14.68
CA PHE A 333 0.45 -12.71 13.26
C PHE A 333 1.44 -13.76 12.79
N VAL A 334 1.07 -14.54 11.80
CA VAL A 334 1.98 -15.51 11.18
C VAL A 334 3.14 -14.81 10.48
N ILE A 335 4.28 -15.49 10.34
CA ILE A 335 5.36 -15.01 9.48
C ILE A 335 4.89 -15.17 8.03
N ASP A 336 4.37 -14.09 7.47
CA ASP A 336 3.76 -14.06 6.13
C ASP A 336 4.76 -13.56 5.10
N ILE A 337 5.48 -14.49 4.49
CA ILE A 337 6.45 -14.21 3.44
C ILE A 337 5.96 -14.84 2.14
N HIS A 338 5.73 -14.01 1.12
CA HIS A 338 5.44 -14.50 -0.23
C HIS A 338 6.72 -14.93 -0.93
N ASN A 339 6.64 -16.04 -1.66
CA ASN A 339 7.81 -16.65 -2.31
C ASN A 339 8.40 -15.71 -3.38
N PRO A 340 9.60 -15.18 -3.19
CA PRO A 340 10.22 -14.26 -4.15
C PRO A 340 10.75 -14.96 -5.40
N ALA A 341 10.91 -16.29 -5.37
CA ALA A 341 11.45 -17.09 -6.47
C ALA A 341 10.40 -17.94 -7.21
N GLY A 342 9.14 -17.93 -6.76
CA GLY A 342 8.08 -18.77 -7.33
C GLY A 342 6.70 -18.28 -6.96
N ALA A 343 5.71 -19.17 -7.05
CA ALA A 343 4.33 -18.89 -6.68
C ALA A 343 4.10 -19.05 -5.17
N GLY A 344 3.01 -18.44 -4.68
CA GLY A 344 2.47 -18.66 -3.35
C GLY A 344 3.28 -18.05 -2.21
N GLN A 345 3.11 -18.61 -1.02
CA GLN A 345 3.87 -18.25 0.17
C GLN A 345 5.16 -19.07 0.23
N ALA A 346 6.25 -18.46 0.70
CA ALA A 346 7.43 -19.22 1.11
C ALA A 346 7.05 -20.07 2.33
N ASP A 347 7.75 -21.20 2.53
CA ASP A 347 7.53 -22.04 3.70
C ASP A 347 7.67 -21.19 4.97
N GLY A 348 6.53 -20.72 5.46
CA GLY A 348 6.42 -19.99 6.70
C GLY A 348 6.32 -20.98 7.84
N HIS A 349 7.08 -20.76 8.88
CA HIS A 349 6.83 -21.45 10.14
C HIS A 349 5.67 -20.73 10.83
N ASP A 350 4.59 -21.48 11.08
CA ASP A 350 3.49 -21.07 11.96
C ASP A 350 3.98 -20.88 13.40
#